data_3a7c49183c538ef31646bdc95d630f97
#
_entry.id   3a7c49183c538ef31646bdc95d630f97
#
_cell.length_a   1.000
_cell.length_b   1.000
_cell.length_c   1.000
_cell.angle_alpha   90.00
_cell.angle_beta   90.00
_cell.angle_gamma   90.00
#
_symmetry.space_group_name_H-M   'P 1'
#
loop_
_entity.id
_entity.type
_entity.pdbx_description
1 polymer ?
#
loop_
_entity_poly.entity_id
_entity_poly.type
_entity_poly.pdbx_seq_one_letter_code
_entity_poly.pdbx_strand_id
1 'polypeptide(L)'
;MFQARPAPVSDFEQLFVAPADESVPVAPSRWIALTDLQHFDADPQWSRDGKMVYFTSNRDGYTCLWALRLDSVTKRSAGQPFAVQHFHGTPRAHTLYPTFSVGPDRIVISLDQLQSDLWMMHLPEGH
;
A
#
# COMPACT_ATOMS: atom_id res chain seq x y z
N MET A 1 5.94 12.10 0.33
CA MET A 1 5.44 10.85 0.94
C MET A 1 6.15 9.67 0.30
N PHE A 2 6.50 8.68 1.06
CA PHE A 2 7.23 7.50 0.60
C PHE A 2 6.99 6.31 1.54
N GLN A 3 7.36 5.12 1.09
CA GLN A 3 7.39 3.92 1.91
C GLN A 3 8.83 3.55 2.22
N ALA A 4 9.06 2.89 3.34
CA ALA A 4 10.36 2.41 3.74
C ALA A 4 10.25 1.01 4.35
N ARG A 5 11.25 0.22 4.05
CA ARG A 5 11.41 -1.12 4.62
C ARG A 5 12.62 -1.14 5.52
N PRO A 6 12.50 -1.50 6.79
CA PRO A 6 13.67 -1.65 7.65
C PRO A 6 14.55 -2.83 7.23
N ALA A 7 15.84 -2.69 7.42
CA ALA A 7 16.79 -3.76 7.22
C ALA A 7 17.12 -4.46 8.55
N PRO A 8 17.39 -5.76 8.57
CA PRO A 8 17.33 -6.76 7.51
C PRO A 8 15.90 -7.23 7.25
N VAL A 9 15.66 -7.68 6.06
CA VAL A 9 14.41 -8.13 5.45
C VAL A 9 13.26 -8.37 6.43
N SER A 10 12.31 -7.44 6.44
CA SER A 10 11.04 -7.58 7.15
C SER A 10 9.93 -7.74 6.12
N ASP A 11 8.96 -8.59 6.40
CA ASP A 11 7.75 -8.71 5.58
C ASP A 11 6.77 -7.55 5.83
N PHE A 12 7.22 -6.52 6.53
CA PHE A 12 6.45 -5.34 6.89
C PHE A 12 7.04 -4.10 6.25
N GLU A 13 6.19 -3.20 5.80
CA GLU A 13 6.56 -1.88 5.30
C GLU A 13 5.76 -0.81 6.05
N GLN A 14 6.35 0.35 6.22
CA GLN A 14 5.78 1.46 6.97
C GLN A 14 5.80 2.72 6.12
N LEU A 15 4.75 3.53 6.25
CA LEU A 15 4.62 4.79 5.53
C LEU A 15 5.14 5.95 6.38
N PHE A 16 5.84 6.86 5.72
CA PHE A 16 6.34 8.09 6.32
C PHE A 16 5.97 9.31 5.46
N VAL A 17 5.83 10.44 6.12
CA VAL A 17 5.81 11.76 5.47
C VAL A 17 7.13 12.46 5.76
N ALA A 18 7.72 13.03 4.73
CA ALA A 18 8.89 13.88 4.84
C ALA A 18 8.60 15.25 4.22
N PRO A 19 9.22 16.34 4.72
CA PRO A 19 9.09 17.63 4.06
C PRO A 19 9.72 17.58 2.68
N ALA A 20 9.07 18.21 1.70
CA ALA A 20 9.60 18.40 0.35
C ALA A 20 10.26 19.78 0.28
N ASP A 21 11.29 20.00 1.07
CA ASP A 21 12.10 21.21 0.99
C ASP A 21 13.30 21.02 0.07
N GLU A 22 14.00 22.10 -0.22
CA GLU A 22 15.15 22.08 -1.14
C GLU A 22 16.37 21.36 -0.57
N SER A 23 16.38 21.01 0.70
CA SER A 23 17.47 20.28 1.32
C SER A 23 17.38 18.79 0.99
N VAL A 24 18.35 18.30 0.25
CA VAL A 24 18.45 16.89 -0.12
C VAL A 24 19.80 16.36 0.33
N PRO A 25 19.84 15.22 1.01
CA PRO A 25 18.74 14.38 1.49
C PRO A 25 18.06 14.91 2.76
N VAL A 26 16.75 14.64 2.88
CA VAL A 26 16.01 14.96 4.10
C VAL A 26 16.42 13.99 5.21
N ALA A 27 16.88 14.54 6.35
CA ALA A 27 17.32 13.72 7.48
C ALA A 27 16.17 12.84 8.01
N PRO A 28 16.41 11.55 8.33
CA PRO A 28 15.38 10.66 8.86
C PRO A 28 14.71 11.16 10.14
N SER A 29 15.40 11.99 10.93
CA SER A 29 14.82 12.62 12.13
C SER A 29 13.65 13.56 11.83
N ARG A 30 13.49 13.98 10.58
CA ARG A 30 12.38 14.83 10.12
C ARG A 30 11.23 14.03 9.52
N TRP A 31 11.35 12.72 9.43
CA TRP A 31 10.31 11.86 8.91
C TRP A 31 9.22 11.64 9.97
N ILE A 32 7.98 11.72 9.55
CA ILE A 32 6.81 11.48 10.40
C ILE A 32 6.23 10.12 10.03
N ALA A 33 6.24 9.18 10.97
CA ALA A 33 5.62 7.88 10.76
C ALA A 33 4.10 8.05 10.68
N LEU A 34 3.49 7.53 9.63
CA LEU A 34 2.04 7.53 9.42
C LEU A 34 1.38 6.24 9.89
N THR A 35 2.06 5.12 9.71
CA THR A 35 1.57 3.80 10.07
C THR A 35 2.55 3.13 11.03
N ASP A 36 2.09 2.09 11.71
CA ASP A 36 2.96 1.25 12.53
C ASP A 36 3.67 0.20 11.64
N LEU A 37 4.66 -0.46 12.19
CA LEU A 37 5.40 -1.53 11.50
C LEU A 37 4.77 -2.91 11.79
N GLN A 38 3.44 -3.00 11.81
CA GLN A 38 2.71 -4.23 12.10
C GLN A 38 2.12 -4.87 10.84
N HIS A 39 2.15 -4.15 9.71
CA HIS A 39 1.51 -4.56 8.47
C HIS A 39 2.40 -4.23 7.27
N PHE A 40 2.03 -4.76 6.13
CA PHE A 40 2.63 -4.38 4.86
C PHE A 40 1.82 -3.21 4.29
N ASP A 41 2.29 -1.99 4.52
CA ASP A 41 1.66 -0.75 4.06
C ASP A 41 2.47 -0.16 2.91
N ALA A 42 1.87 -0.04 1.73
CA ALA A 42 2.57 0.31 0.50
C ALA A 42 1.77 1.23 -0.41
N ASP A 43 2.41 1.72 -1.47
CA ASP A 43 1.82 2.52 -2.54
C ASP A 43 1.04 3.74 -2.05
N PRO A 44 1.64 4.60 -1.22
CA PRO A 44 0.93 5.74 -0.67
C PRO A 44 0.63 6.80 -1.74
N GLN A 45 -0.59 7.35 -1.69
CA GLN A 45 -1.00 8.47 -2.53
C GLN A 45 -1.79 9.49 -1.72
N TRP A 46 -1.51 10.77 -1.96
CA TRP A 46 -2.25 11.86 -1.37
C TRP A 46 -3.66 11.99 -1.94
N SER A 47 -4.62 12.35 -1.07
CA SER A 47 -5.82 13.02 -1.56
C SER A 47 -5.45 14.39 -2.14
N ARG A 48 -6.28 14.91 -3.04
CA ARG A 48 -6.02 16.19 -3.71
C ARG A 48 -5.88 17.36 -2.72
N ASP A 49 -6.65 17.33 -1.64
CA ASP A 49 -6.63 18.37 -0.61
C ASP A 49 -5.51 18.19 0.44
N GLY A 50 -4.74 17.11 0.34
CA GLY A 50 -3.65 16.79 1.25
C GLY A 50 -4.06 16.39 2.66
N LYS A 51 -5.35 16.09 2.89
CA LYS A 51 -5.90 15.73 4.20
C LYS A 51 -6.00 14.24 4.45
N MET A 52 -5.80 13.43 3.41
CA MET A 52 -5.82 11.98 3.50
C MET A 52 -4.68 11.38 2.69
N VAL A 53 -4.25 10.21 3.13
CA VAL A 53 -3.36 9.32 2.39
C VAL A 53 -4.10 8.03 2.13
N TYR A 54 -4.12 7.60 0.88
CA TYR A 54 -4.60 6.29 0.45
C TYR A 54 -3.42 5.36 0.29
N PHE A 55 -3.56 4.12 0.66
CA PHE A 55 -2.48 3.13 0.56
C PHE A 55 -3.03 1.71 0.51
N THR A 56 -2.23 0.78 0.05
CA THR A 56 -2.55 -0.64 0.14
C THR A 56 -2.03 -1.20 1.46
N SER A 57 -2.79 -2.09 2.08
CA SER A 57 -2.39 -2.73 3.33
C SER A 57 -3.00 -4.12 3.48
N ASN A 58 -2.28 -5.00 4.15
CA ASN A 58 -2.73 -6.35 4.46
C ASN A 58 -3.26 -6.50 5.90
N ARG A 59 -3.64 -5.40 6.56
CA ARG A 59 -3.99 -5.36 8.00
C ARG A 59 -5.22 -6.16 8.39
N ASP A 60 -6.07 -6.52 7.43
CA ASP A 60 -7.20 -7.41 7.65
C ASP A 60 -6.95 -8.84 7.12
N GLY A 61 -5.71 -9.17 6.80
CA GLY A 61 -5.30 -10.47 6.25
C GLY A 61 -5.26 -10.53 4.73
N TYR A 62 -5.71 -9.49 4.03
CA TYR A 62 -5.73 -9.39 2.57
C TYR A 62 -5.26 -8.01 2.15
N THR A 63 -4.62 -7.91 0.97
CA THR A 63 -4.21 -6.61 0.44
C THR A 63 -5.43 -5.86 -0.09
N CYS A 64 -5.83 -4.84 0.62
CA CYS A 64 -6.97 -3.98 0.31
C CYS A 64 -6.56 -2.51 0.26
N LEU A 65 -7.49 -1.65 -0.18
CA LEU A 65 -7.28 -0.21 -0.21
C LEU A 65 -7.74 0.41 1.11
N TRP A 66 -6.85 1.13 1.75
CA TRP A 66 -7.05 1.80 3.02
C TRP A 66 -6.79 3.29 2.91
N ALA A 67 -7.29 4.04 3.85
CA ALA A 67 -7.01 5.46 3.97
C ALA A 67 -6.74 5.86 5.42
N LEU A 68 -5.99 6.94 5.57
CA LEU A 68 -5.65 7.56 6.85
C LEU A 68 -5.87 9.06 6.75
N ARG A 69 -6.62 9.61 7.70
CA ARG A 69 -6.77 11.06 7.83
C ARG A 69 -5.53 11.66 8.47
N LEU A 70 -5.15 12.83 7.97
CA LEU A 70 -4.01 13.58 8.49
C LEU A 70 -4.45 14.94 9.00
N ASP A 71 -3.79 15.41 10.05
CA ASP A 71 -3.84 16.81 10.42
C ASP A 71 -3.28 17.66 9.29
N SER A 72 -4.01 18.70 8.89
CA SER A 72 -3.63 19.49 7.71
C SER A 72 -2.37 20.31 7.90
N VAL A 73 -1.99 20.62 9.13
CA VAL A 73 -0.80 21.43 9.46
C VAL A 73 0.40 20.54 9.80
N THR A 74 0.24 19.63 10.75
CA THR A 74 1.33 18.79 11.25
C THR A 74 1.63 17.59 10.36
N LYS A 75 0.68 17.21 9.50
CA LYS A 75 0.75 15.99 8.67
C LYS A 75 0.87 14.69 9.48
N ARG A 76 0.57 14.74 10.77
CA ARG A 76 0.47 13.54 11.61
C ARG A 76 -0.88 12.85 11.42
N SER A 77 -0.93 11.58 11.70
CA SER A 77 -2.19 10.83 11.64
C SER A 77 -3.23 11.42 12.60
N ALA A 78 -4.45 11.61 12.09
CA ALA A 78 -5.59 12.09 12.83
C ALA A 78 -6.64 10.99 12.96
N GLY A 79 -6.31 9.91 13.66
CA GLY A 79 -7.16 8.74 13.84
C GLY A 79 -6.52 7.45 13.33
N GLN A 80 -7.33 6.41 13.26
CA GLN A 80 -6.90 5.10 12.79
C GLN A 80 -7.15 4.95 11.28
N PRO A 81 -6.34 4.12 10.58
CA PRO A 81 -6.65 3.75 9.21
C PRO A 81 -8.03 3.10 9.10
N PHE A 82 -8.71 3.37 8.00
CA PHE A 82 -10.02 2.80 7.70
C PHE A 82 -10.03 2.21 6.28
N ALA A 83 -10.82 1.15 6.09
CA ALA A 83 -10.95 0.51 4.80
C ALA A 83 -11.73 1.40 3.83
N VAL A 84 -11.20 1.57 2.63
CA VAL A 84 -11.89 2.23 1.51
C VAL A 84 -12.55 1.18 0.63
N GLN A 85 -11.81 0.12 0.29
CA GLN A 85 -12.32 -0.98 -0.53
C GLN A 85 -11.62 -2.27 -0.16
N HIS A 86 -12.42 -3.30 0.11
CA HIS A 86 -11.94 -4.66 0.24
C HIS A 86 -11.98 -5.37 -1.11
N PHE A 87 -10.93 -6.14 -1.40
CA PHE A 87 -10.83 -6.91 -2.64
C PHE A 87 -11.01 -8.42 -2.42
N HIS A 88 -10.88 -8.89 -1.18
CA HIS A 88 -11.13 -10.28 -0.86
C HIS A 88 -12.62 -10.63 -1.00
N GLY A 89 -12.90 -11.86 -1.41
CA GLY A 89 -14.28 -12.31 -1.65
C GLY A 89 -14.82 -11.93 -3.03
N THR A 90 -14.05 -11.30 -3.89
CA THR A 90 -14.41 -11.05 -5.28
C THR A 90 -13.60 -11.95 -6.22
N PRO A 91 -14.18 -12.42 -7.35
CA PRO A 91 -13.45 -13.26 -8.29
C PRO A 91 -12.25 -12.61 -8.96
N ARG A 92 -12.09 -11.30 -8.80
CA ARG A 92 -11.05 -10.49 -9.47
C ARG A 92 -9.96 -9.99 -8.54
N ALA A 93 -9.91 -10.46 -7.32
CA ALA A 93 -9.06 -9.90 -6.28
C ALA A 93 -7.78 -10.70 -6.02
N HIS A 94 -7.13 -11.17 -7.05
CA HIS A 94 -5.92 -11.99 -6.90
C HIS A 94 -4.62 -11.25 -7.18
N THR A 95 -4.67 -9.93 -7.29
CA THR A 95 -3.45 -9.14 -7.41
C THR A 95 -2.79 -9.03 -6.05
N LEU A 96 -1.56 -9.53 -5.95
CA LEU A 96 -0.74 -9.34 -4.75
C LEU A 96 -0.45 -7.85 -4.51
N TYR A 97 -0.48 -7.05 -5.56
CA TYR A 97 -0.18 -5.62 -5.54
C TYR A 97 -1.17 -4.86 -6.44
N PRO A 98 -2.39 -4.57 -5.97
CA PRO A 98 -3.30 -3.73 -6.74
C PRO A 98 -2.70 -2.34 -6.89
N THR A 99 -2.64 -1.85 -8.11
CA THR A 99 -2.24 -0.47 -8.38
C THR A 99 -3.47 0.42 -8.44
N PHE A 100 -3.35 1.63 -7.93
CA PHE A 100 -4.45 2.58 -7.95
C PHE A 100 -3.93 4.00 -8.19
N SER A 101 -4.85 4.88 -8.58
CA SER A 101 -4.58 6.28 -8.79
C SER A 101 -5.73 7.11 -8.22
N VAL A 102 -5.38 8.17 -7.50
CA VAL A 102 -6.36 9.05 -6.83
C VAL A 102 -6.60 10.27 -7.70
N GLY A 103 -7.85 10.45 -8.14
CA GLY A 103 -8.32 11.64 -8.84
C GLY A 103 -9.06 12.59 -7.89
N PRO A 104 -9.60 13.70 -8.43
CA PRO A 104 -10.30 14.71 -7.61
C PRO A 104 -11.61 14.20 -7.01
N ASP A 105 -12.30 13.28 -7.65
CA ASP A 105 -13.62 12.78 -7.28
C ASP A 105 -13.75 11.26 -7.33
N ARG A 106 -12.69 10.56 -7.72
CA ARG A 106 -12.72 9.11 -7.87
C ARG A 106 -11.35 8.48 -7.74
N ILE A 107 -11.33 7.19 -7.51
CA ILE A 107 -10.14 6.36 -7.49
C ILE A 107 -10.25 5.35 -8.64
N VAL A 108 -9.20 5.23 -9.42
CA VAL A 108 -9.07 4.19 -10.45
C VAL A 108 -8.19 3.08 -9.90
N ILE A 109 -8.65 1.85 -10.00
CA ILE A 109 -7.97 0.68 -9.45
C ILE A 109 -7.79 -0.35 -10.56
N SER A 110 -6.59 -0.91 -10.66
CA SER A 110 -6.32 -2.07 -11.51
C SER A 110 -6.51 -3.35 -10.71
N LEU A 111 -7.39 -4.20 -11.17
CA LEU A 111 -7.65 -5.52 -10.59
C LEU A 111 -7.40 -6.59 -11.64
N ASP A 112 -6.62 -7.59 -11.28
CA ASP A 112 -6.31 -8.69 -12.18
C ASP A 112 -7.14 -9.93 -11.79
N GLN A 113 -7.45 -10.72 -12.79
CA GLN A 113 -7.98 -12.07 -12.61
C GLN A 113 -6.96 -13.05 -13.17
N LEU A 114 -6.39 -13.86 -12.29
CA LEU A 114 -5.47 -14.91 -12.70
C LEU A 114 -6.26 -16.20 -12.96
N GLN A 115 -6.13 -16.73 -14.17
CA GLN A 115 -6.57 -18.08 -14.51
C GLN A 115 -5.32 -18.91 -14.78
N SER A 116 -5.23 -20.06 -14.13
CA SER A 116 -4.11 -20.97 -14.33
C SER A 116 -4.60 -22.40 -14.44
N ASP A 117 -4.02 -23.15 -15.36
CA ASP A 117 -4.28 -24.56 -15.55
C ASP A 117 -3.07 -25.37 -15.13
N LEU A 118 -3.30 -26.53 -14.55
CA LEU A 118 -2.27 -27.49 -14.23
C LEU A 118 -2.21 -28.54 -15.32
N TRP A 119 -1.04 -28.65 -15.95
CA TRP A 119 -0.80 -29.65 -16.98
C TRP A 119 0.11 -30.76 -16.44
N MET A 120 -0.22 -32.00 -16.74
CA MET A 120 0.63 -33.14 -16.44
C MET A 120 1.06 -33.83 -17.73
N MET A 121 2.30 -34.25 -17.77
CA MET A 121 2.79 -35.12 -18.82
C MET A 121 3.50 -36.34 -18.21
N HIS A 122 3.38 -37.45 -18.88
CA HIS A 122 4.17 -38.62 -18.54
C HIS A 122 5.57 -38.52 -19.16
N LEU A 123 6.59 -38.75 -18.34
CA LEU A 123 7.94 -38.85 -18.86
C LEU A 123 8.11 -40.22 -19.52
N PRO A 124 8.81 -40.29 -20.67
CA PRO A 124 9.17 -41.56 -21.25
C PRO A 124 10.00 -42.40 -20.30
N GLU A 125 9.85 -43.73 -20.35
CA GLU A 125 10.69 -44.65 -19.57
C GLU A 125 12.16 -44.49 -19.98
N GLY A 126 13.06 -44.48 -18.99
CA GLY A 126 14.50 -44.34 -19.23
C GLY A 126 15.09 -42.96 -18.97
N HIS A 127 14.33 -42.07 -18.38
CA HIS A 127 14.81 -40.77 -17.91
C HIS A 127 15.19 -40.79 -16.44
#